data_5d9b32a5d9df843943f6e76052a71296
#
_entry.id   5d9b32a5d9df843943f6e76052a71296
#
_cell.length_a   1.000
_cell.length_b   1.000
_cell.length_c   1.000
_cell.angle_alpha   90.00
_cell.angle_beta   90.00
_cell.angle_gamma   90.00
#
_symmetry.space_group_name_H-M   'P 1'
#
loop_
_entity.id
_entity.type
_entity.pdbx_description
1 polymer ?
#
loop_
_entity_poly.entity_id
_entity_poly.type
_entity_poly.pdbx_seq_one_letter_code
_entity_poly.pdbx_strand_id
1 'polypeptide(L)'
;MAKARQKKLDKMEMIELAAEKPKPEFNFLKGRTSGKVIFETKDLVIGYNEPLTKPLNLYMERGQKIALVGANGLGKTTLLKSLMGLIPSLSGEANLGEYQQIGYFEQEIKEANYNTCIEEVWEKFPSKTQYEVRSALAKCGLTTKHIESKVCVLSGGEQAKVRLCKLINEETNILILDEPTNHLDVEAKDELKRALKEYKGAVLLICHEPEFYQDIVGEVWDCSKWTTKIL
;
A
#
# COMPACT_ATOMS: atom_id res chain seq x y z
N MET A 1 7.18 -6.14 -61.61
CA MET A 1 7.98 -6.17 -60.35
C MET A 1 7.43 -5.27 -59.25
N ALA A 2 6.80 -4.13 -59.50
CA ALA A 2 6.24 -3.23 -58.49
C ALA A 2 5.08 -3.84 -57.65
N LYS A 3 4.13 -4.56 -58.28
CA LYS A 3 2.97 -5.18 -57.60
C LYS A 3 3.34 -6.29 -56.61
N ALA A 4 4.47 -6.97 -56.78
CA ALA A 4 4.92 -8.02 -55.85
C ALA A 4 5.58 -7.42 -54.58
N ARG A 5 6.19 -6.24 -54.69
CA ARG A 5 6.71 -5.48 -53.55
C ARG A 5 5.61 -4.86 -52.72
N GLN A 6 4.55 -4.34 -53.34
CA GLN A 6 3.38 -3.79 -52.68
C GLN A 6 2.69 -4.87 -51.84
N LYS A 7 2.44 -6.07 -52.37
CA LYS A 7 1.87 -7.21 -51.64
C LYS A 7 2.73 -7.72 -50.47
N LYS A 8 4.06 -7.47 -50.50
CA LYS A 8 4.96 -7.83 -49.40
C LYS A 8 4.93 -6.77 -48.29
N LEU A 9 4.72 -5.50 -48.62
CA LEU A 9 4.51 -4.41 -47.68
C LEU A 9 3.16 -4.53 -46.96
N ASP A 10 2.08 -4.90 -47.69
CA ASP A 10 0.77 -5.12 -47.11
C ASP A 10 0.68 -6.37 -46.22
N LYS A 11 1.64 -7.29 -46.30
CA LYS A 11 1.80 -8.46 -45.42
C LYS A 11 2.78 -8.26 -44.27
N MET A 12 3.50 -7.15 -44.22
CA MET A 12 4.24 -6.78 -43.00
C MET A 12 3.19 -6.29 -42.03
N GLU A 13 2.82 -7.18 -41.11
CA GLU A 13 2.12 -6.76 -39.87
C GLU A 13 2.94 -5.61 -39.30
N MET A 14 2.34 -4.42 -39.22
CA MET A 14 2.92 -3.34 -38.45
C MET A 14 3.01 -3.88 -37.03
N ILE A 15 4.23 -4.13 -36.57
CA ILE A 15 4.47 -4.32 -35.16
C ILE A 15 4.07 -2.99 -34.54
N GLU A 16 2.82 -2.89 -34.05
CA GLU A 16 2.43 -1.83 -33.15
C GLU A 16 3.40 -1.96 -31.97
N LEU A 17 4.38 -1.07 -31.93
CA LEU A 17 5.17 -0.89 -30.71
C LEU A 17 4.14 -0.65 -29.61
N ALA A 18 3.99 -1.63 -28.73
CA ALA A 18 3.11 -1.50 -27.58
C ALA A 18 3.44 -0.16 -26.91
N ALA A 19 2.46 0.72 -26.84
CA ALA A 19 2.66 2.03 -26.24
C ALA A 19 3.34 1.81 -24.89
N GLU A 20 4.50 2.46 -24.67
CA GLU A 20 5.25 2.32 -23.43
C GLU A 20 4.28 2.53 -22.27
N LYS A 21 4.20 1.54 -21.37
CA LYS A 21 3.37 1.67 -20.18
C LYS A 21 3.86 2.89 -19.41
N PRO A 22 2.97 3.78 -18.96
CA PRO A 22 3.38 4.92 -18.18
C PRO A 22 4.13 4.43 -16.93
N LYS A 23 5.33 4.94 -16.71
CA LYS A 23 6.13 4.61 -15.53
C LYS A 23 5.43 5.19 -14.29
N PRO A 24 5.26 4.40 -13.23
CA PRO A 24 4.66 4.90 -12.01
C PRO A 24 5.58 5.94 -11.33
N GLU A 25 4.97 6.96 -10.73
CA GLU A 25 5.63 7.98 -9.92
C GLU A 25 4.83 8.15 -8.63
N PHE A 26 5.43 7.76 -7.49
CA PHE A 26 4.78 7.81 -6.17
C PHE A 26 5.43 8.90 -5.32
N ASN A 27 4.65 9.90 -4.94
CA ASN A 27 5.09 10.96 -4.05
C ASN A 27 4.07 11.15 -2.94
N PHE A 28 4.38 10.65 -1.74
CA PHE A 28 3.50 10.79 -0.59
C PHE A 28 3.41 12.25 -0.14
N LEU A 29 2.20 12.75 0.05
CA LEU A 29 1.96 14.07 0.61
C LEU A 29 2.29 14.06 2.10
N LYS A 30 3.01 15.10 2.53
CA LYS A 30 3.35 15.29 3.94
C LYS A 30 2.20 15.99 4.65
N GLY A 31 1.61 15.30 5.63
CA GLY A 31 0.66 15.88 6.56
C GLY A 31 1.34 16.73 7.65
N ARG A 32 0.54 17.18 8.62
CA ARG A 32 1.03 17.91 9.80
C ARG A 32 1.99 17.04 10.60
N THR A 33 2.87 17.68 11.36
CA THR A 33 3.79 16.96 12.24
C THR A 33 3.02 16.27 13.37
N SER A 34 3.18 14.96 13.53
CA SER A 34 2.62 14.18 14.65
C SER A 34 3.32 14.49 15.97
N GLY A 35 2.74 14.08 17.09
CA GLY A 35 3.43 14.00 18.37
C GLY A 35 4.71 13.16 18.31
N LYS A 36 5.50 13.13 19.38
CA LYS A 36 6.72 12.32 19.44
C LYS A 36 6.40 10.82 19.36
N VAL A 37 5.39 10.40 20.12
CA VAL A 37 4.93 9.00 20.17
C VAL A 37 3.94 8.76 19.04
N ILE A 38 4.14 7.70 18.28
CA ILE A 38 3.19 7.23 17.28
C ILE A 38 2.19 6.29 17.93
N PHE A 39 2.67 5.27 18.60
CA PHE A 39 1.86 4.44 19.49
C PHE A 39 2.73 3.81 20.58
N GLU A 40 2.06 3.46 21.67
CA GLU A 40 2.59 2.69 22.78
C GLU A 40 1.58 1.62 23.17
N THR A 41 2.03 0.40 23.42
CA THR A 41 1.19 -0.69 23.92
C THR A 41 1.61 -1.12 25.31
N LYS A 42 0.64 -1.49 26.15
CA LYS A 42 0.87 -2.04 27.50
C LYS A 42 0.16 -3.36 27.62
N ASP A 43 0.97 -4.43 27.72
CA ASP A 43 0.52 -5.81 27.82
C ASP A 43 -0.58 -6.19 26.82
N LEU A 44 -0.45 -5.65 25.59
CA LEU A 44 -1.42 -5.81 24.52
C LEU A 44 -1.48 -7.27 24.05
N VAL A 45 -2.64 -7.89 24.15
CA VAL A 45 -2.91 -9.21 23.57
C VAL A 45 -3.94 -9.07 22.46
N ILE A 46 -3.54 -9.47 21.25
CA ILE A 46 -4.41 -9.44 20.09
C ILE A 46 -4.98 -10.81 19.77
N GLY A 47 -6.14 -10.83 19.15
CA GLY A 47 -6.83 -12.05 18.73
C GLY A 47 -8.29 -11.77 18.42
N TYR A 48 -9.04 -12.82 18.12
CA TYR A 48 -10.50 -12.76 17.93
C TYR A 48 -11.18 -13.47 19.12
N ASN A 49 -11.23 -14.81 19.09
CA ASN A 49 -11.77 -15.62 20.18
C ASN A 49 -10.65 -16.18 21.07
N GLU A 50 -9.46 -16.33 20.52
CA GLU A 50 -8.26 -16.86 21.19
C GLU A 50 -7.09 -15.91 21.00
N PRO A 51 -6.16 -15.85 21.99
CA PRO A 51 -4.96 -15.05 21.89
C PRO A 51 -4.07 -15.52 20.74
N LEU A 52 -3.68 -14.60 19.87
CA LEU A 52 -2.68 -14.82 18.83
C LEU A 52 -1.26 -14.48 19.30
N THR A 53 -1.16 -13.63 20.32
CA THR A 53 0.13 -13.17 20.84
C THR A 53 0.20 -13.28 22.36
N LYS A 54 1.43 -13.37 22.86
CA LYS A 54 1.76 -13.05 24.26
C LYS A 54 1.51 -11.54 24.50
N PRO A 55 1.50 -11.07 25.76
CA PRO A 55 1.44 -9.64 26.06
C PRO A 55 2.56 -8.87 25.36
N LEU A 56 2.19 -7.83 24.60
CA LEU A 56 3.10 -7.01 23.81
C LEU A 56 3.26 -5.62 24.42
N ASN A 57 4.51 -5.21 24.59
CA ASN A 57 4.90 -3.86 24.99
C ASN A 57 5.71 -3.27 23.84
N LEU A 58 5.01 -2.63 22.89
CA LEU A 58 5.58 -2.05 21.69
C LEU A 58 5.58 -0.53 21.81
N TYR A 59 6.57 0.10 21.22
CA TYR A 59 6.71 1.53 21.20
C TYR A 59 7.25 1.99 19.87
N MET A 60 6.62 3.00 19.27
CA MET A 60 7.06 3.59 18.00
C MET A 60 7.07 5.11 18.09
N GLU A 61 8.17 5.71 17.66
CA GLU A 61 8.35 7.16 17.60
C GLU A 61 8.17 7.71 16.18
N ARG A 62 7.91 9.01 16.12
CA ARG A 62 7.83 9.77 14.89
C ARG A 62 9.08 9.58 14.03
N GLY A 63 8.85 9.32 12.74
CA GLY A 63 9.92 9.13 11.74
C GLY A 63 10.57 7.76 11.76
N GLN A 64 10.25 6.89 12.71
CA GLN A 64 10.71 5.50 12.65
C GLN A 64 10.03 4.76 11.49
N LYS A 65 10.78 3.86 10.88
CA LYS A 65 10.31 2.95 9.85
C LYS A 65 10.59 1.53 10.33
N ILE A 66 9.55 0.74 10.47
CA ILE A 66 9.58 -0.58 11.08
C ILE A 66 8.94 -1.58 10.12
N ALA A 67 9.60 -2.72 9.90
CA ALA A 67 9.01 -3.86 9.21
C ALA A 67 8.46 -4.88 10.21
N LEU A 68 7.25 -5.34 10.00
CA LEU A 68 6.61 -6.43 10.73
C LEU A 68 6.68 -7.69 9.88
N VAL A 69 7.46 -8.68 10.34
CA VAL A 69 7.72 -9.90 9.60
C VAL A 69 7.21 -11.14 10.34
N GLY A 70 7.14 -12.26 9.63
CA GLY A 70 6.69 -13.54 10.18
C GLY A 70 5.78 -14.30 9.21
N ALA A 71 5.54 -15.58 9.47
CA ALA A 71 4.70 -16.43 8.66
C ALA A 71 3.25 -15.91 8.58
N ASN A 72 2.49 -16.37 7.57
CA ASN A 72 1.07 -16.04 7.46
C ASN A 72 0.28 -16.63 8.63
N GLY A 73 -0.76 -15.91 9.06
CA GLY A 73 -1.63 -16.35 10.16
C GLY A 73 -1.08 -16.08 11.57
N LEU A 74 0.07 -15.42 11.73
CA LEU A 74 0.62 -15.01 13.03
C LEU A 74 -0.03 -13.74 13.61
N GLY A 75 -1.01 -13.16 12.94
CA GLY A 75 -1.74 -12.00 13.45
C GLY A 75 -1.14 -10.64 13.06
N LYS A 76 -0.27 -10.56 12.03
CA LYS A 76 0.32 -9.28 11.58
C LYS A 76 -0.74 -8.22 11.24
N THR A 77 -1.65 -8.54 10.33
CA THR A 77 -2.80 -7.66 9.98
C THR A 77 -3.68 -7.37 11.19
N THR A 78 -3.90 -8.37 12.06
CA THR A 78 -4.68 -8.22 13.29
C THR A 78 -4.01 -7.19 14.21
N LEU A 79 -2.68 -7.25 14.35
CA LEU A 79 -1.92 -6.26 15.14
C LEU A 79 -2.08 -4.87 14.56
N LEU A 80 -1.92 -4.68 13.24
CA LEU A 80 -2.11 -3.37 12.60
C LEU A 80 -3.52 -2.82 12.89
N LYS A 81 -4.55 -3.65 12.69
CA LYS A 81 -5.94 -3.24 12.93
C LYS A 81 -6.21 -2.92 14.40
N SER A 82 -5.63 -3.68 15.33
CA SER A 82 -5.75 -3.40 16.77
C SER A 82 -5.01 -2.10 17.16
N LEU A 83 -3.81 -1.85 16.61
CA LEU A 83 -3.09 -0.60 16.83
C LEU A 83 -3.85 0.63 16.33
N MET A 84 -4.59 0.49 15.21
CA MET A 84 -5.45 1.56 14.67
C MET A 84 -6.81 1.67 15.39
N GLY A 85 -7.11 0.78 16.33
CA GLY A 85 -8.41 0.73 17.00
C GLY A 85 -9.56 0.22 16.12
N LEU A 86 -9.28 -0.40 14.98
CA LEU A 86 -10.28 -0.95 14.06
C LEU A 86 -10.87 -2.27 14.57
N ILE A 87 -10.12 -3.01 15.38
CA ILE A 87 -10.60 -4.19 16.10
C ILE A 87 -10.17 -4.10 17.57
N PRO A 88 -11.00 -4.56 18.51
CA PRO A 88 -10.64 -4.56 19.91
C PRO A 88 -9.51 -5.53 20.21
N SER A 89 -8.66 -5.19 21.18
CA SER A 89 -7.72 -6.14 21.80
C SER A 89 -8.44 -7.09 22.74
N LEU A 90 -7.88 -8.27 22.97
CA LEU A 90 -8.41 -9.20 23.98
C LEU A 90 -8.05 -8.76 25.40
N SER A 91 -6.87 -8.16 25.58
CA SER A 91 -6.46 -7.52 26.84
C SER A 91 -5.35 -6.52 26.59
N GLY A 92 -5.00 -5.74 27.59
CA GLY A 92 -4.02 -4.67 27.51
C GLY A 92 -4.52 -3.46 26.72
N GLU A 93 -3.64 -2.52 26.47
CA GLU A 93 -3.96 -1.23 25.85
C GLU A 93 -3.05 -0.92 24.68
N ALA A 94 -3.62 -0.28 23.66
CA ALA A 94 -2.88 0.35 22.57
C ALA A 94 -3.25 1.84 22.53
N ASN A 95 -2.30 2.70 22.82
CA ASN A 95 -2.47 4.13 22.88
C ASN A 95 -1.83 4.79 21.66
N LEU A 96 -2.63 5.46 20.86
CA LEU A 96 -2.17 6.28 19.74
C LEU A 96 -1.70 7.63 20.26
N GLY A 97 -0.61 8.15 19.70
CA GLY A 97 -0.11 9.49 19.99
C GLY A 97 -1.00 10.59 19.43
N GLU A 98 -0.59 11.84 19.66
CA GLU A 98 -1.37 13.01 19.24
C GLU A 98 -1.12 13.37 17.77
N TYR A 99 -2.13 13.99 17.15
CA TYR A 99 -2.07 14.60 15.82
C TYR A 99 -1.72 13.63 14.69
N GLN A 100 -2.20 12.42 14.76
CA GLN A 100 -1.94 11.41 13.76
C GLN A 100 -2.83 11.58 12.53
N GLN A 101 -2.22 11.44 11.37
CA GLN A 101 -2.86 11.33 10.06
C GLN A 101 -2.37 10.03 9.44
N ILE A 102 -3.15 8.97 9.63
CA ILE A 102 -2.78 7.61 9.24
C ILE A 102 -3.24 7.36 7.82
N GLY A 103 -2.29 7.05 6.93
CA GLY A 103 -2.58 6.44 5.63
C GLY A 103 -2.47 4.92 5.76
N TYR A 104 -3.58 4.22 5.50
CA TYR A 104 -3.61 2.77 5.57
C TYR A 104 -3.75 2.14 4.19
N PHE A 105 -2.78 1.29 3.85
CA PHE A 105 -2.86 0.42 2.68
C PHE A 105 -3.27 -0.98 3.16
N GLU A 106 -4.54 -1.28 2.97
CA GLU A 106 -5.12 -2.56 3.38
C GLU A 106 -4.75 -3.66 2.38
N GLN A 107 -4.52 -4.86 2.91
CA GLN A 107 -4.45 -6.08 2.09
C GLN A 107 -5.71 -6.20 1.21
N GLU A 108 -5.62 -6.89 0.09
CA GLU A 108 -6.66 -6.97 -0.94
C GLU A 108 -8.07 -7.16 -0.37
N ILE A 109 -8.98 -6.26 -0.77
CA ILE A 109 -10.40 -6.34 -0.40
C ILE A 109 -11.07 -7.36 -1.32
N LYS A 110 -11.71 -8.38 -0.76
CA LYS A 110 -12.38 -9.43 -1.53
C LYS A 110 -13.71 -9.01 -2.17
N GLU A 111 -14.23 -7.85 -1.78
CA GLU A 111 -15.49 -7.33 -2.31
C GLU A 111 -15.30 -6.70 -3.69
N ALA A 112 -16.22 -7.01 -4.61
CA ALA A 112 -16.16 -6.46 -5.96
C ALA A 112 -16.49 -4.96 -5.93
N ASN A 113 -15.55 -4.14 -6.37
CA ASN A 113 -15.75 -2.70 -6.50
C ASN A 113 -16.19 -2.36 -7.93
N TYR A 114 -17.44 -1.92 -8.08
CA TYR A 114 -18.05 -1.60 -9.37
C TYR A 114 -17.87 -0.16 -9.82
N ASN A 115 -17.27 0.71 -8.98
CA ASN A 115 -16.91 2.07 -9.37
C ASN A 115 -15.85 2.04 -10.48
N THR A 116 -15.85 3.03 -11.35
CA THR A 116 -14.69 3.31 -12.22
C THR A 116 -13.51 3.77 -11.36
N CYS A 117 -12.28 3.67 -11.87
CA CYS A 117 -11.12 4.17 -11.13
C CYS A 117 -11.24 5.66 -10.81
N ILE A 118 -11.89 6.44 -11.69
CA ILE A 118 -12.13 7.86 -11.49
C ILE A 118 -13.09 8.06 -10.31
N GLU A 119 -14.23 7.39 -10.33
CA GLU A 119 -15.22 7.49 -9.25
C GLU A 119 -14.62 7.08 -7.90
N GLU A 120 -13.86 5.97 -7.86
CA GLU A 120 -13.21 5.43 -6.67
C GLU A 120 -12.22 6.42 -6.03
N VAL A 121 -11.46 7.15 -6.83
CA VAL A 121 -10.53 8.16 -6.32
C VAL A 121 -11.26 9.47 -6.03
N TRP A 122 -12.21 9.84 -6.86
CA TRP A 122 -12.96 11.09 -6.70
C TRP A 122 -13.85 11.10 -5.46
N GLU A 123 -14.45 9.96 -5.12
CA GLU A 123 -15.22 9.81 -3.88
C GLU A 123 -14.40 10.19 -2.64
N LYS A 124 -13.11 9.82 -2.62
CA LYS A 124 -12.19 10.18 -1.53
C LYS A 124 -11.74 11.65 -1.57
N PHE A 125 -11.67 12.24 -2.77
CA PHE A 125 -11.17 13.60 -3.02
C PHE A 125 -12.16 14.44 -3.81
N PRO A 126 -13.35 14.76 -3.27
CA PRO A 126 -14.42 15.43 -4.03
C PRO A 126 -14.08 16.86 -4.42
N SER A 127 -13.08 17.49 -3.80
CA SER A 127 -12.58 18.81 -4.14
C SER A 127 -11.71 18.86 -5.40
N LYS A 128 -11.18 17.70 -5.84
CA LYS A 128 -10.36 17.63 -7.06
C LYS A 128 -11.24 17.65 -8.31
N THR A 129 -10.72 18.25 -9.36
CA THR A 129 -11.34 18.17 -10.69
C THR A 129 -11.13 16.77 -11.30
N GLN A 130 -11.98 16.41 -12.25
CA GLN A 130 -11.83 15.14 -12.98
C GLN A 130 -10.46 15.03 -13.68
N TYR A 131 -9.94 16.15 -14.18
CA TYR A 131 -8.61 16.20 -14.80
C TYR A 131 -7.50 15.86 -13.79
N GLU A 132 -7.55 16.40 -12.57
CA GLU A 132 -6.57 16.11 -11.50
C GLU A 132 -6.63 14.65 -11.06
N VAL A 133 -7.83 14.07 -10.97
CA VAL A 133 -8.01 12.64 -10.64
C VAL A 133 -7.43 11.76 -11.74
N ARG A 134 -7.73 12.06 -13.03
CA ARG A 134 -7.14 11.32 -14.17
C ARG A 134 -5.61 11.43 -14.18
N SER A 135 -5.08 12.63 -13.95
CA SER A 135 -3.64 12.87 -13.88
C SER A 135 -2.99 12.08 -12.75
N ALA A 136 -3.61 12.03 -11.55
CA ALA A 136 -3.11 11.26 -10.42
C ALA A 136 -3.07 9.74 -10.72
N LEU A 137 -4.13 9.21 -11.33
CA LEU A 137 -4.18 7.79 -11.74
C LEU A 137 -3.13 7.47 -12.81
N ALA A 138 -2.94 8.34 -13.80
CA ALA A 138 -1.92 8.18 -14.84
C ALA A 138 -0.50 8.18 -14.25
N LYS A 139 -0.22 9.06 -13.28
CA LYS A 139 1.05 9.08 -12.53
C LYS A 139 1.30 7.78 -11.75
N CYS A 140 0.26 7.05 -11.38
CA CYS A 140 0.40 5.72 -10.77
C CYS A 140 0.68 4.60 -11.79
N GLY A 141 0.90 4.93 -13.06
CA GLY A 141 1.19 3.96 -14.11
C GLY A 141 -0.06 3.27 -14.69
N LEU A 142 -1.23 3.88 -14.57
CA LEU A 142 -2.47 3.39 -15.18
C LEU A 142 -2.68 4.03 -16.56
N THR A 143 -3.02 3.20 -17.54
CA THR A 143 -3.36 3.68 -18.89
C THR A 143 -4.75 4.30 -18.91
N THR A 144 -5.07 5.09 -19.95
CA THR A 144 -6.41 5.68 -20.10
C THR A 144 -7.51 4.62 -20.07
N LYS A 145 -7.28 3.45 -20.68
CA LYS A 145 -8.23 2.34 -20.66
C LYS A 145 -8.48 1.83 -19.23
N HIS A 146 -7.44 1.71 -18.41
CA HIS A 146 -7.57 1.29 -17.00
C HIS A 146 -8.32 2.34 -16.19
N ILE A 147 -8.00 3.62 -16.40
CA ILE A 147 -8.61 4.76 -15.69
C ILE A 147 -10.13 4.82 -15.89
N GLU A 148 -10.60 4.47 -17.09
CA GLU A 148 -12.02 4.46 -17.44
C GLU A 148 -12.72 3.14 -17.10
N SER A 149 -11.98 2.11 -16.75
CA SER A 149 -12.51 0.80 -16.39
C SER A 149 -13.01 0.76 -14.95
N LYS A 150 -13.94 -0.16 -14.67
CA LYS A 150 -14.35 -0.48 -13.31
C LYS A 150 -13.20 -1.16 -12.55
N VAL A 151 -13.06 -0.84 -11.27
CA VAL A 151 -11.99 -1.40 -10.43
C VAL A 151 -12.02 -2.93 -10.41
N CYS A 152 -13.21 -3.54 -10.36
CA CYS A 152 -13.38 -5.01 -10.32
C CYS A 152 -12.89 -5.76 -11.57
N VAL A 153 -12.70 -5.08 -12.71
CA VAL A 153 -12.22 -5.74 -13.94
C VAL A 153 -10.71 -5.57 -14.15
N LEU A 154 -10.05 -4.81 -13.29
CA LEU A 154 -8.60 -4.61 -13.32
C LEU A 154 -7.87 -5.84 -12.76
N SER A 155 -6.63 -6.03 -13.20
CA SER A 155 -5.71 -6.98 -12.56
C SER A 155 -5.40 -6.55 -11.11
N GLY A 156 -4.95 -7.50 -10.27
CA GLY A 156 -4.56 -7.19 -8.89
C GLY A 156 -3.53 -6.07 -8.77
N GLY A 157 -2.56 -6.02 -9.70
CA GLY A 157 -1.55 -4.95 -9.74
C GLY A 157 -2.13 -3.58 -10.10
N GLU A 158 -3.08 -3.51 -11.03
CA GLU A 158 -3.76 -2.28 -11.39
C GLU A 158 -4.66 -1.80 -10.24
N GLN A 159 -5.37 -2.71 -9.57
CA GLN A 159 -6.15 -2.39 -8.36
C GLN A 159 -5.25 -1.86 -7.24
N ALA A 160 -4.06 -2.46 -7.03
CA ALA A 160 -3.08 -1.97 -6.08
C ALA A 160 -2.62 -0.54 -6.43
N LYS A 161 -2.39 -0.23 -7.72
CA LYS A 161 -2.06 1.13 -8.18
C LYS A 161 -3.19 2.13 -7.92
N VAL A 162 -4.46 1.75 -8.05
CA VAL A 162 -5.61 2.61 -7.67
C VAL A 162 -5.60 2.90 -6.16
N ARG A 163 -5.38 1.88 -5.33
CA ARG A 163 -5.26 2.06 -3.87
C ARG A 163 -4.07 2.94 -3.50
N LEU A 164 -2.91 2.73 -4.12
CA LEU A 164 -1.74 3.61 -3.94
C LEU A 164 -2.03 5.04 -4.38
N CYS A 165 -2.77 5.25 -5.48
CA CYS A 165 -3.19 6.57 -5.92
C CYS A 165 -3.99 7.31 -4.84
N LYS A 166 -4.90 6.61 -4.15
CA LYS A 166 -5.63 7.19 -3.01
C LYS A 166 -4.69 7.56 -1.88
N LEU A 167 -3.76 6.67 -1.54
CA LEU A 167 -2.84 6.87 -0.42
C LEU A 167 -1.84 8.01 -0.65
N ILE A 168 -1.23 8.10 -1.84
CA ILE A 168 -0.24 9.15 -2.14
C ILE A 168 -0.84 10.55 -2.26
N ASN A 169 -2.15 10.65 -2.51
CA ASN A 169 -2.88 11.92 -2.58
C ASN A 169 -3.49 12.33 -1.24
N GLU A 170 -3.28 11.56 -0.19
CA GLU A 170 -3.72 11.84 1.17
C GLU A 170 -2.59 12.46 1.99
N GLU A 171 -2.89 13.52 2.75
CA GLU A 171 -1.93 14.08 3.69
C GLU A 171 -1.76 13.15 4.87
N THR A 172 -0.57 12.56 5.00
CA THR A 172 -0.27 11.60 6.05
C THR A 172 1.01 11.95 6.79
N ASN A 173 1.09 11.53 8.05
CA ASN A 173 2.33 11.56 8.83
C ASN A 173 2.74 10.17 9.33
N ILE A 174 1.86 9.18 9.10
CA ILE A 174 2.11 7.76 9.37
C ILE A 174 1.56 6.96 8.17
N LEU A 175 2.36 6.03 7.67
CA LEU A 175 1.93 5.04 6.70
C LEU A 175 1.91 3.66 7.37
N ILE A 176 0.76 3.00 7.31
CA ILE A 176 0.59 1.61 7.72
C ILE A 176 0.29 0.81 6.46
N LEU A 177 1.20 -0.11 6.09
CA LEU A 177 1.15 -0.80 4.81
C LEU A 177 1.11 -2.30 5.04
N ASP A 178 0.02 -2.94 4.61
CA ASP A 178 -0.18 -4.38 4.73
C ASP A 178 0.09 -5.05 3.37
N GLU A 179 1.27 -5.65 3.23
CA GLU A 179 1.75 -6.35 2.02
C GLU A 179 1.61 -5.51 0.73
N PRO A 180 2.12 -4.27 0.68
CA PRO A 180 1.89 -3.35 -0.43
C PRO A 180 2.60 -3.77 -1.73
N THR A 181 3.55 -4.71 -1.66
CA THR A 181 4.28 -5.24 -2.83
C THR A 181 3.51 -6.32 -3.58
N ASN A 182 2.47 -6.89 -2.97
CA ASN A 182 1.69 -7.93 -3.61
C ASN A 182 1.06 -7.43 -4.91
N HIS A 183 1.21 -8.24 -5.95
CA HIS A 183 0.71 -7.99 -7.31
C HIS A 183 1.33 -6.78 -8.04
N LEU A 184 2.23 -6.00 -7.43
CA LEU A 184 2.93 -4.93 -8.14
C LEU A 184 3.97 -5.49 -9.11
N ASP A 185 4.08 -4.87 -10.28
CA ASP A 185 5.20 -5.11 -11.19
C ASP A 185 6.50 -4.53 -10.62
N VAL A 186 7.64 -4.93 -11.21
CA VAL A 186 8.97 -4.55 -10.71
C VAL A 186 9.15 -3.04 -10.68
N GLU A 187 8.70 -2.33 -11.72
CA GLU A 187 8.81 -0.87 -11.80
C GLU A 187 8.03 -0.16 -10.67
N ALA A 188 6.82 -0.65 -10.39
CA ALA A 188 6.01 -0.09 -9.31
C ALA A 188 6.58 -0.43 -7.92
N LYS A 189 7.17 -1.63 -7.73
CA LYS A 189 7.87 -1.98 -6.49
C LYS A 189 9.08 -1.08 -6.25
N ASP A 190 9.91 -0.87 -7.26
CA ASP A 190 11.11 -0.03 -7.16
C ASP A 190 10.73 1.42 -6.84
N GLU A 191 9.68 1.92 -7.50
CA GLU A 191 9.19 3.28 -7.25
C GLU A 191 8.56 3.42 -5.84
N LEU A 192 7.80 2.42 -5.38
CA LEU A 192 7.28 2.40 -4.02
C LEU A 192 8.42 2.37 -2.98
N LYS A 193 9.46 1.56 -3.22
CA LYS A 193 10.66 1.51 -2.38
C LYS A 193 11.34 2.87 -2.31
N ARG A 194 11.53 3.56 -3.46
CA ARG A 194 12.08 4.92 -3.51
C ARG A 194 11.22 5.89 -2.67
N ALA A 195 9.92 5.90 -2.94
CA ALA A 195 9.00 6.80 -2.27
C ALA A 195 8.97 6.60 -0.74
N LEU A 196 8.99 5.34 -0.27
CA LEU A 196 9.03 5.01 1.16
C LEU A 196 10.36 5.41 1.81
N LYS A 197 11.49 5.31 1.09
CA LYS A 197 12.79 5.82 1.58
C LYS A 197 12.77 7.32 1.80
N GLU A 198 12.19 8.07 0.88
CA GLU A 198 12.12 9.53 0.92
C GLU A 198 11.05 10.07 1.88
N TYR A 199 10.03 9.25 2.19
CA TYR A 199 8.96 9.66 3.10
C TYR A 199 9.50 10.01 4.49
N LYS A 200 9.12 11.18 5.01
CA LYS A 200 9.61 11.73 6.28
C LYS A 200 8.76 11.40 7.49
N GLY A 201 7.58 10.79 7.27
CA GLY A 201 6.73 10.30 8.35
C GLY A 201 7.18 8.93 8.87
N ALA A 202 6.40 8.40 9.82
CA ALA A 202 6.60 7.06 10.33
C ALA A 202 6.01 6.02 9.35
N VAL A 203 6.62 4.83 9.29
CA VAL A 203 6.16 3.72 8.44
C VAL A 203 6.12 2.44 9.23
N LEU A 204 4.97 1.77 9.26
CA LEU A 204 4.83 0.40 9.74
C LEU A 204 4.42 -0.48 8.57
N LEU A 205 5.30 -1.40 8.19
CA LEU A 205 5.22 -2.15 6.94
C LEU A 205 5.17 -3.66 7.21
N ILE A 206 4.12 -4.34 6.79
CA ILE A 206 4.13 -5.80 6.65
C ILE A 206 4.69 -6.12 5.27
N CYS A 207 5.78 -6.88 5.20
CA CYS A 207 6.36 -7.32 3.96
C CYS A 207 7.11 -8.64 4.14
N HIS A 208 7.02 -9.52 3.14
CA HIS A 208 7.71 -10.80 3.11
C HIS A 208 8.99 -10.79 2.26
N GLU A 209 9.29 -9.68 1.60
CA GLU A 209 10.43 -9.53 0.69
C GLU A 209 11.57 -8.75 1.40
N PRO A 210 12.61 -9.43 1.95
CA PRO A 210 13.71 -8.75 2.64
C PRO A 210 14.40 -7.69 1.78
N GLU A 211 14.63 -7.97 0.50
CA GLU A 211 15.23 -7.06 -0.47
C GLU A 211 14.42 -5.78 -0.70
N PHE A 212 13.12 -5.81 -0.39
CA PHE A 212 12.28 -4.62 -0.44
C PHE A 212 12.46 -3.76 0.81
N TYR A 213 12.31 -4.34 2.02
CA TYR A 213 12.21 -3.53 3.24
C TYR A 213 13.55 -3.19 3.90
N GLN A 214 14.62 -3.99 3.71
CA GLN A 214 15.91 -3.81 4.41
C GLN A 214 16.51 -2.41 4.23
N ASP A 215 16.35 -1.83 3.04
CA ASP A 215 16.86 -0.48 2.76
C ASP A 215 15.90 0.65 3.19
N ILE A 216 14.70 0.33 3.66
CA ILE A 216 13.67 1.30 4.04
C ILE A 216 13.63 1.48 5.55
N VAL A 217 13.69 0.35 6.29
CA VAL A 217 13.41 0.32 7.73
C VAL A 217 14.67 0.31 8.57
N GLY A 218 14.59 0.94 9.75
CA GLY A 218 15.66 0.90 10.75
C GLY A 218 15.49 -0.22 11.78
N GLU A 219 14.30 -0.85 11.84
CA GLU A 219 13.97 -1.85 12.82
C GLU A 219 13.06 -2.92 12.21
N VAL A 220 13.18 -4.16 12.68
CA VAL A 220 12.35 -5.29 12.26
C VAL A 220 11.71 -5.95 13.48
N TRP A 221 10.39 -6.05 13.45
CA TRP A 221 9.62 -6.77 14.45
C TRP A 221 9.21 -8.14 13.93
N ASP A 222 9.67 -9.19 14.62
CA ASP A 222 9.42 -10.57 14.23
C ASP A 222 8.27 -11.16 15.06
N CYS A 223 7.11 -11.33 14.43
CA CYS A 223 5.91 -11.88 15.04
C CYS A 223 6.07 -13.33 15.52
N SER A 224 7.04 -14.08 15.00
CA SER A 224 7.30 -15.46 15.44
C SER A 224 7.71 -15.52 16.90
N LYS A 225 8.32 -14.47 17.43
CA LYS A 225 8.75 -14.34 18.82
C LYS A 225 7.59 -14.07 19.78
N TRP A 226 6.48 -13.61 19.28
CA TRP A 226 5.31 -13.14 20.05
C TRP A 226 4.11 -14.06 20.00
N THR A 227 4.08 -14.96 19.03
CA THR A 227 2.94 -15.85 18.82
C THR A 227 2.74 -16.83 19.97
N THR A 228 1.48 -17.12 20.26
CA THR A 228 1.06 -18.24 21.12
C THR A 228 0.87 -19.52 20.32
N LYS A 229 0.86 -19.44 18.98
CA LYS A 229 0.73 -20.61 18.11
C LYS A 229 2.03 -21.42 18.11
N ILE A 230 1.89 -22.74 18.18
CA ILE A 230 2.99 -23.67 17.92
C ILE A 230 3.16 -23.73 16.40
N LEU A 231 4.33 -23.36 15.91
CA LEU A 231 4.69 -23.37 14.49
C LEU A 231 5.21 -24.74 14.06
#